data_8bb056ee4865bf76ae6e49e63a6a2de6
#
_entry.id   8bb056ee4865bf76ae6e49e63a6a2de6
#
_cell.length_a   1.000
_cell.length_b   1.000
_cell.length_c   1.000
_cell.angle_alpha   90.00
_cell.angle_beta   90.00
_cell.angle_gamma   90.00
#
_symmetry.space_group_name_H-M   'P 1'
#
loop_
_entity.id
_entity.type
_entity.pdbx_description
1 polymer ?
#
loop_
_entity_poly.entity_id
_entity_poly.type
_entity_poly.pdbx_seq_one_letter_code
_entity_poly.pdbx_strand_id
1 'polypeptide(L)'
;LSAAIEVMLRDHERLVQARALLDLSPMGAAAITTSGFPLDRARVAHLLGFAAPLQNSYGCIAAIDYLTATYSAVELVFLHLGRLIQDLQVWTAFEVGQLYVPNAFVQISSIMPQKRNPVPIEHLRHLASQTVARARMVRDIVHNTPFTDMNDAEGETNEAGYQAFATGERVLALLAALLPALLVDSRRVTENIRRSCITITELAD
;
A
#
# COMPACT_ATOMS: atom_id res chain seq x y z
N LEU A 1 9.85 -9.65 12.82
CA LEU A 1 8.45 -9.52 12.35
C LEU A 1 7.64 -8.55 13.22
N SER A 2 7.72 -8.60 14.56
CA SER A 2 6.95 -7.72 15.45
C SER A 2 7.14 -6.24 15.13
N ALA A 3 8.37 -5.79 14.92
CA ALA A 3 8.65 -4.41 14.54
C ALA A 3 8.01 -4.00 13.20
N ALA A 4 7.95 -4.93 12.24
CA ALA A 4 7.25 -4.68 10.97
C ALA A 4 5.73 -4.56 11.18
N ILE A 5 5.14 -5.39 12.07
CA ILE A 5 3.72 -5.31 12.42
C ILE A 5 3.38 -3.94 13.03
N GLU A 6 4.21 -3.43 13.94
CA GLU A 6 4.00 -2.09 14.53
C GLU A 6 4.01 -0.98 13.48
N VAL A 7 4.88 -1.07 12.47
CA VAL A 7 4.87 -0.12 11.34
C VAL A 7 3.57 -0.24 10.56
N MET A 8 3.12 -1.46 10.24
CA MET A 8 1.87 -1.70 9.51
C MET A 8 0.64 -1.21 10.27
N LEU A 9 0.60 -1.33 11.60
CA LEU A 9 -0.47 -0.77 12.42
C LEU A 9 -0.54 0.75 12.31
N ARG A 10 0.60 1.45 12.34
CA ARG A 10 0.63 2.90 12.10
C ARG A 10 0.22 3.29 10.68
N ASP A 11 0.53 2.45 9.69
CA ASP A 11 0.07 2.67 8.32
C ASP A 11 -1.45 2.46 8.19
N HIS A 12 -2.00 1.48 8.89
CA HIS A 12 -3.45 1.29 8.99
C HIS A 12 -4.13 2.55 9.57
N GLU A 13 -3.59 3.13 10.65
CA GLU A 13 -4.11 4.37 11.22
C GLU A 13 -4.10 5.53 10.20
N ARG A 14 -3.04 5.65 9.40
CA ARG A 14 -2.97 6.66 8.32
C ARG A 14 -4.05 6.45 7.26
N LEU A 15 -4.33 5.20 6.89
CA LEU A 15 -5.43 4.88 5.97
C LEU A 15 -6.80 5.22 6.56
N VAL A 16 -7.02 4.93 7.85
CA VAL A 16 -8.26 5.29 8.56
C VAL A 16 -8.45 6.81 8.57
N GLN A 17 -7.40 7.57 8.87
CA GLN A 17 -7.43 9.04 8.86
C GLN A 17 -7.69 9.58 7.44
N ALA A 18 -7.03 9.04 6.43
CA ALA A 18 -7.26 9.43 5.03
C ALA A 18 -8.71 9.13 4.59
N ARG A 19 -9.26 7.99 5.00
CA ARG A 19 -10.66 7.63 4.73
C ARG A 19 -11.64 8.65 5.30
N ALA A 20 -11.36 9.23 6.47
CA ALA A 20 -12.24 10.24 7.07
C ALA A 20 -12.39 11.49 6.20
N LEU A 21 -11.37 11.84 5.39
CA LEU A 21 -11.45 12.94 4.42
C LEU A 21 -12.33 12.58 3.21
N LEU A 22 -12.42 11.28 2.87
CA LEU A 22 -13.28 10.80 1.79
C LEU A 22 -14.76 10.70 2.20
N ASP A 23 -15.06 10.68 3.48
CA ASP A 23 -16.42 10.49 4.02
C ASP A 23 -17.21 11.80 4.12
N LEU A 24 -16.94 12.73 3.19
CA LEU A 24 -17.60 14.01 3.06
C LEU A 24 -18.17 14.17 1.64
N SER A 25 -19.46 14.46 1.55
CA SER A 25 -20.16 14.55 0.26
C SER A 25 -19.89 15.89 -0.45
N PRO A 26 -19.39 15.90 -1.69
CA PRO A 26 -19.30 17.10 -2.51
C PRO A 26 -20.62 17.44 -3.23
N MET A 27 -21.60 16.54 -3.15
CA MET A 27 -22.81 16.62 -3.96
C MET A 27 -23.64 17.87 -3.66
N GLY A 28 -24.26 18.43 -4.71
CA GLY A 28 -25.04 19.67 -4.66
C GLY A 28 -24.20 20.95 -4.73
N ALA A 29 -22.87 20.83 -4.94
CA ALA A 29 -22.01 21.97 -5.22
C ALA A 29 -22.18 22.50 -6.66
N ALA A 30 -22.83 21.75 -7.54
CA ALA A 30 -22.91 22.01 -8.98
C ALA A 30 -21.51 22.25 -9.60
N ALA A 31 -21.40 23.06 -10.63
CA ALA A 31 -20.11 23.45 -11.18
C ALA A 31 -19.50 24.60 -10.33
N ILE A 32 -18.99 24.27 -9.14
CA ILE A 32 -18.27 25.18 -8.21
C ILE A 32 -19.21 26.15 -7.45
N THR A 33 -20.19 26.74 -8.09
CA THR A 33 -20.90 27.93 -7.60
C THR A 33 -22.28 27.65 -6.99
N THR A 34 -22.60 26.40 -6.68
CA THR A 34 -23.92 25.97 -6.20
C THR A 34 -25.03 26.07 -7.26
N SER A 35 -26.26 25.90 -6.82
CA SER A 35 -27.45 25.97 -7.67
C SER A 35 -28.52 26.80 -6.98
N GLY A 36 -29.34 27.53 -7.76
CA GLY A 36 -30.52 28.22 -7.26
C GLY A 36 -31.70 27.30 -6.88
N PHE A 37 -31.58 25.99 -7.12
CA PHE A 37 -32.57 25.04 -6.66
C PHE A 37 -32.47 24.80 -5.16
N PRO A 38 -33.58 24.55 -4.45
CA PRO A 38 -33.59 24.25 -3.00
C PRO A 38 -33.07 22.83 -2.72
N LEU A 39 -31.77 22.63 -2.87
CA LEU A 39 -31.14 21.34 -2.64
C LEU A 39 -30.81 21.16 -1.15
N ASP A 40 -31.33 20.10 -0.54
CA ASP A 40 -30.92 19.67 0.80
C ASP A 40 -29.67 18.80 0.72
N ARG A 41 -28.51 19.43 0.80
CA ARG A 41 -27.20 18.74 0.71
C ARG A 41 -26.96 17.77 1.87
N ALA A 42 -27.51 18.05 3.05
CA ALA A 42 -27.38 17.14 4.19
C ALA A 42 -28.16 15.84 3.95
N ARG A 43 -29.39 15.95 3.40
CA ARG A 43 -30.19 14.78 3.02
C ARG A 43 -29.50 13.97 1.89
N VAL A 44 -28.93 14.66 0.90
CA VAL A 44 -28.18 13.99 -0.19
C VAL A 44 -26.97 13.22 0.37
N ALA A 45 -26.17 13.85 1.24
CA ALA A 45 -25.05 13.18 1.89
C ALA A 45 -25.50 11.95 2.68
N HIS A 46 -26.56 12.07 3.47
CA HIS A 46 -27.13 10.95 4.24
C HIS A 46 -27.60 9.80 3.35
N LEU A 47 -28.34 10.10 2.27
CA LEU A 47 -28.83 9.07 1.34
C LEU A 47 -27.73 8.34 0.59
N LEU A 48 -26.60 9.01 0.35
CA LEU A 48 -25.41 8.42 -0.27
C LEU A 48 -24.47 7.72 0.73
N GLY A 49 -24.77 7.80 2.04
CA GLY A 49 -24.00 7.13 3.09
C GLY A 49 -22.77 7.90 3.55
N PHE A 50 -22.62 9.19 3.22
CA PHE A 50 -21.56 10.04 3.73
C PHE A 50 -21.86 10.55 5.14
N ALA A 51 -20.82 10.80 5.92
CA ALA A 51 -20.94 11.34 7.29
C ALA A 51 -21.54 12.77 7.30
N ALA A 52 -21.18 13.62 6.34
CA ALA A 52 -21.66 14.99 6.23
C ALA A 52 -21.41 15.56 4.81
N PRO A 53 -22.04 16.68 4.43
CA PRO A 53 -21.65 17.42 3.23
C PRO A 53 -20.42 18.28 3.49
N LEU A 54 -19.54 18.44 2.49
CA LEU A 54 -18.52 19.47 2.46
C LEU A 54 -19.16 20.85 2.52
N GLN A 55 -18.59 21.77 3.31
CA GLN A 55 -19.22 23.06 3.59
C GLN A 55 -19.10 24.03 2.40
N ASN A 56 -17.92 24.18 1.85
CA ASN A 56 -17.64 25.14 0.79
C ASN A 56 -17.83 24.52 -0.59
N SER A 57 -18.74 25.09 -1.41
CA SER A 57 -19.07 24.55 -2.73
C SER A 57 -17.91 24.62 -3.72
N TYR A 58 -17.08 25.67 -3.65
CA TYR A 58 -15.89 25.75 -4.49
C TYR A 58 -14.87 24.68 -4.13
N GLY A 59 -14.63 24.48 -2.83
CA GLY A 59 -13.76 23.43 -2.31
C GLY A 59 -14.25 22.02 -2.64
N CYS A 60 -15.56 21.80 -2.79
CA CYS A 60 -16.09 20.50 -3.22
C CYS A 60 -15.54 20.02 -4.56
N ILE A 61 -15.15 20.93 -5.42
CA ILE A 61 -14.65 20.65 -6.78
C ILE A 61 -13.14 20.86 -6.86
N ALA A 62 -12.63 21.96 -6.29
CA ALA A 62 -11.24 22.37 -6.45
C ALA A 62 -10.26 21.67 -5.50
N ALA A 63 -10.74 21.13 -4.37
CA ALA A 63 -9.87 20.49 -3.38
C ALA A 63 -9.39 19.12 -3.84
N ILE A 64 -8.09 18.86 -3.65
CA ILE A 64 -7.42 17.58 -3.97
C ILE A 64 -6.80 16.93 -2.74
N ASP A 65 -7.02 17.48 -1.55
CA ASP A 65 -6.41 17.03 -0.29
C ASP A 65 -6.83 15.59 0.05
N TYR A 66 -8.05 15.21 -0.25
CA TYR A 66 -8.54 13.83 -0.08
C TYR A 66 -7.78 12.82 -0.98
N LEU A 67 -7.42 13.21 -2.21
CA LEU A 67 -6.60 12.39 -3.10
C LEU A 67 -5.18 12.29 -2.57
N THR A 68 -4.56 13.43 -2.26
CA THR A 68 -3.17 13.47 -1.81
C THR A 68 -2.98 12.75 -0.47
N ALA A 69 -3.91 12.87 0.46
CA ALA A 69 -3.89 12.14 1.73
C ALA A 69 -4.02 10.63 1.50
N THR A 70 -5.01 10.20 0.70
CA THR A 70 -5.28 8.79 0.44
C THR A 70 -4.08 8.11 -0.24
N TYR A 71 -3.59 8.68 -1.33
CA TYR A 71 -2.49 8.05 -2.08
C TYR A 71 -1.14 8.19 -1.39
N SER A 72 -0.94 9.19 -0.52
CA SER A 72 0.22 9.22 0.39
C SER A 72 0.17 8.09 1.41
N ALA A 73 -0.99 7.80 1.99
CA ALA A 73 -1.15 6.69 2.92
C ALA A 73 -0.91 5.35 2.21
N VAL A 74 -1.48 5.14 1.01
CA VAL A 74 -1.26 3.95 0.19
C VAL A 74 0.22 3.79 -0.16
N GLU A 75 0.90 4.85 -0.61
CA GLU A 75 2.34 4.81 -0.92
C GLU A 75 3.15 4.32 0.29
N LEU A 76 2.90 4.87 1.48
CA LEU A 76 3.63 4.52 2.70
C LEU A 76 3.46 3.05 3.09
N VAL A 77 2.24 2.51 3.00
CA VAL A 77 1.98 1.07 3.24
C VAL A 77 2.90 0.21 2.38
N PHE A 78 2.91 0.44 1.07
CA PHE A 78 3.65 -0.42 0.14
C PHE A 78 5.16 -0.14 0.13
N LEU A 79 5.59 1.06 0.50
CA LEU A 79 6.99 1.38 0.75
C LEU A 79 7.52 0.58 1.95
N HIS A 80 6.78 0.54 3.05
CA HIS A 80 7.18 -0.21 4.24
C HIS A 80 7.08 -1.74 4.01
N LEU A 81 6.02 -2.22 3.35
CA LEU A 81 5.90 -3.62 2.96
C LEU A 81 7.04 -4.05 2.02
N GLY A 82 7.47 -3.18 1.10
CA GLY A 82 8.59 -3.45 0.20
C GLY A 82 9.87 -3.79 0.94
N ARG A 83 10.14 -3.15 2.08
CA ARG A 83 11.29 -3.47 2.94
C ARG A 83 11.19 -4.86 3.56
N LEU A 84 10.01 -5.21 4.09
CA LEU A 84 9.77 -6.56 4.62
C LEU A 84 9.89 -7.63 3.52
N ILE A 85 9.34 -7.36 2.34
CA ILE A 85 9.44 -8.28 1.19
C ILE A 85 10.91 -8.48 0.79
N GLN A 86 11.72 -7.43 0.84
CA GLN A 86 13.16 -7.53 0.58
C GLN A 86 13.86 -8.42 1.62
N ASP A 87 13.52 -8.29 2.90
CA ASP A 87 14.05 -9.16 3.97
C ASP A 87 13.63 -10.61 3.74
N LEU A 88 12.38 -10.88 3.38
CA LEU A 88 11.90 -12.22 3.03
C LEU A 88 12.70 -12.81 1.87
N GLN A 89 13.03 -12.01 0.86
CA GLN A 89 13.85 -12.45 -0.28
C GLN A 89 15.26 -12.84 0.17
N VAL A 90 15.89 -12.03 1.03
CA VAL A 90 17.23 -12.31 1.58
C VAL A 90 17.19 -13.58 2.45
N TRP A 91 16.21 -13.71 3.35
CA TRP A 91 16.13 -14.86 4.27
C TRP A 91 15.83 -16.18 3.57
N THR A 92 15.22 -16.13 2.37
CA THR A 92 14.97 -17.32 1.53
C THR A 92 16.07 -17.63 0.53
N ALA A 93 17.09 -16.75 0.39
CA ALA A 93 18.23 -17.01 -0.47
C ALA A 93 19.02 -18.25 -0.01
N PHE A 94 19.57 -19.01 -0.95
CA PHE A 94 20.28 -20.27 -0.66
C PHE A 94 21.45 -20.06 0.33
N GLU A 95 22.18 -18.99 0.19
CA GLU A 95 23.31 -18.64 1.02
C GLU A 95 22.93 -18.33 2.46
N VAL A 96 21.76 -17.75 2.68
CA VAL A 96 21.22 -17.37 3.99
C VAL A 96 20.41 -18.53 4.58
N GLY A 97 19.37 -18.99 3.88
CA GLY A 97 18.58 -20.18 4.16
C GLY A 97 17.87 -20.19 5.51
N GLN A 98 17.48 -19.03 6.02
CA GLN A 98 16.77 -18.92 7.31
C GLN A 98 15.28 -19.22 7.17
N LEU A 99 14.71 -18.96 5.99
CA LEU A 99 13.34 -19.30 5.64
C LEU A 99 13.31 -20.27 4.46
N TYR A 100 12.43 -21.23 4.56
CA TYR A 100 12.17 -22.16 3.48
C TYR A 100 10.82 -21.85 2.83
N VAL A 101 10.83 -21.75 1.50
CA VAL A 101 9.61 -21.58 0.69
C VAL A 101 9.13 -22.96 0.26
N PRO A 102 7.91 -23.41 0.61
CA PRO A 102 7.37 -24.69 0.19
C PRO A 102 7.31 -24.86 -1.33
N ASN A 103 7.39 -26.10 -1.81
CA ASN A 103 7.42 -26.41 -3.24
C ASN A 103 6.24 -25.83 -4.04
N ALA A 104 5.07 -25.73 -3.42
CA ALA A 104 3.88 -25.12 -4.04
C ALA A 104 4.07 -23.64 -4.44
N PHE A 105 5.03 -22.97 -3.82
CA PHE A 105 5.36 -21.55 -4.06
C PHE A 105 6.70 -21.37 -4.79
N VAL A 106 7.27 -22.42 -5.34
CA VAL A 106 8.56 -22.39 -6.02
C VAL A 106 8.41 -22.75 -7.48
N GLN A 107 8.98 -21.94 -8.33
CA GLN A 107 9.16 -22.29 -9.75
C GLN A 107 10.51 -22.98 -9.94
N ILE A 108 10.48 -24.19 -10.47
CA ILE A 108 11.68 -24.93 -10.87
C ILE A 108 12.22 -24.42 -12.19
N SER A 109 13.53 -24.62 -12.43
CA SER A 109 14.15 -24.35 -13.72
C SER A 109 14.04 -25.58 -14.62
N SER A 110 13.79 -25.37 -15.91
CA SER A 110 13.79 -26.46 -16.92
C SER A 110 15.19 -27.03 -17.18
N ILE A 111 16.24 -26.26 -16.92
CA ILE A 111 17.65 -26.62 -17.19
C ILE A 111 18.40 -26.99 -15.92
N MET A 112 18.06 -26.35 -14.79
CA MET A 112 18.73 -26.55 -13.50
C MET A 112 17.75 -27.08 -12.47
N PRO A 113 17.58 -28.41 -12.33
CA PRO A 113 16.57 -28.99 -11.44
C PRO A 113 16.76 -28.63 -9.97
N GLN A 114 17.98 -28.29 -9.55
CA GLN A 114 18.26 -27.83 -8.18
C GLN A 114 17.84 -26.37 -7.92
N LYS A 115 17.58 -25.58 -8.97
CA LYS A 115 17.22 -24.16 -8.81
C LYS A 115 15.79 -24.01 -8.32
N ARG A 116 15.64 -23.28 -7.22
CA ARG A 116 14.36 -23.00 -6.57
C ARG A 116 14.15 -21.48 -6.57
N ASN A 117 13.23 -21.01 -7.41
CA ASN A 117 12.92 -19.58 -7.50
C ASN A 117 11.69 -19.28 -6.62
N PRO A 118 11.79 -18.41 -5.60
CA PRO A 118 10.66 -17.99 -4.78
C PRO A 118 9.81 -16.95 -5.52
N VAL A 119 9.21 -17.36 -6.63
CA VAL A 119 8.47 -16.51 -7.57
C VAL A 119 7.42 -15.61 -6.89
N PRO A 120 6.65 -16.08 -5.88
CA PRO A 120 5.73 -15.20 -5.18
C PRO A 120 6.42 -13.99 -4.51
N ILE A 121 7.62 -14.17 -3.94
CA ILE A 121 8.37 -13.07 -3.32
C ILE A 121 8.84 -12.07 -4.39
N GLU A 122 9.29 -12.58 -5.53
CA GLU A 122 9.68 -11.74 -6.67
C GLU A 122 8.50 -10.92 -7.21
N HIS A 123 7.31 -11.56 -7.32
CA HIS A 123 6.07 -10.87 -7.69
C HIS A 123 5.62 -9.85 -6.65
N LEU A 124 5.69 -10.17 -5.37
CA LEU A 124 5.38 -9.24 -4.28
C LEU A 124 6.23 -7.97 -4.38
N ARG A 125 7.56 -8.13 -4.56
CA ARG A 125 8.49 -7.02 -4.72
C ARG A 125 8.12 -6.13 -5.91
N HIS A 126 7.83 -6.75 -7.05
CA HIS A 126 7.47 -6.04 -8.27
C HIS A 126 6.14 -5.29 -8.13
N LEU A 127 5.08 -5.97 -7.65
CA LEU A 127 3.76 -5.37 -7.48
C LEU A 127 3.75 -4.25 -6.42
N ALA A 128 4.48 -4.43 -5.32
CA ALA A 128 4.63 -3.37 -4.31
C ALA A 128 5.26 -2.11 -4.90
N SER A 129 6.34 -2.27 -5.69
CA SER A 129 6.97 -1.14 -6.39
C SER A 129 6.04 -0.47 -7.40
N GLN A 130 5.22 -1.23 -8.13
CA GLN A 130 4.21 -0.66 -9.02
C GLN A 130 3.15 0.12 -8.25
N THR A 131 2.69 -0.40 -7.10
CA THR A 131 1.70 0.29 -6.26
C THR A 131 2.24 1.62 -5.76
N VAL A 132 3.47 1.64 -5.25
CA VAL A 132 4.16 2.88 -4.84
C VAL A 132 4.24 3.88 -5.99
N ALA A 133 4.69 3.45 -7.17
CA ALA A 133 4.84 4.32 -8.33
C ALA A 133 3.50 4.92 -8.79
N ARG A 134 2.43 4.12 -8.80
CA ARG A 134 1.08 4.58 -9.20
C ARG A 134 0.46 5.52 -8.18
N ALA A 135 0.60 5.23 -6.89
CA ALA A 135 0.13 6.12 -5.82
C ALA A 135 0.87 7.47 -5.87
N ARG A 136 2.18 7.45 -6.13
CA ARG A 136 2.97 8.65 -6.35
C ARG A 136 2.51 9.41 -7.60
N MET A 137 2.25 8.72 -8.71
CA MET A 137 1.80 9.32 -9.96
C MET A 137 0.53 10.15 -9.76
N VAL A 138 -0.44 9.69 -8.97
CA VAL A 138 -1.65 10.48 -8.65
C VAL A 138 -1.28 11.84 -8.06
N ARG A 139 -0.40 11.87 -7.05
CA ARG A 139 0.02 13.13 -6.43
C ARG A 139 0.83 14.02 -7.36
N ASP A 140 1.67 13.42 -8.18
CA ASP A 140 2.53 14.14 -9.11
C ASP A 140 1.72 14.78 -10.26
N ILE A 141 0.63 14.14 -10.69
CA ILE A 141 -0.28 14.72 -11.69
C ILE A 141 -1.02 15.94 -11.14
N VAL A 142 -1.54 15.86 -9.91
CA VAL A 142 -2.41 16.91 -9.36
C VAL A 142 -1.66 18.09 -8.73
N HIS A 143 -0.33 17.99 -8.49
CA HIS A 143 0.41 19.03 -7.76
C HIS A 143 0.53 20.37 -8.48
N ASN A 144 0.46 20.38 -9.79
CA ASN A 144 0.64 21.58 -10.63
C ASN A 144 -0.64 21.95 -11.39
N THR A 145 -1.78 21.70 -10.78
CA THR A 145 -3.08 22.11 -11.30
C THR A 145 -3.56 23.38 -10.61
N PRO A 146 -4.29 24.27 -11.28
CA PRO A 146 -4.89 25.43 -10.62
C PRO A 146 -5.94 24.99 -9.61
N PHE A 147 -6.18 25.80 -8.57
CA PHE A 147 -7.21 25.53 -7.56
C PHE A 147 -8.61 25.80 -8.15
N THR A 148 -9.05 24.90 -9.01
CA THR A 148 -10.35 24.93 -9.71
C THR A 148 -10.70 23.51 -10.18
N ASP A 149 -11.69 23.37 -11.05
CA ASP A 149 -12.05 22.11 -11.68
C ASP A 149 -10.90 21.59 -12.57
N MET A 150 -10.61 20.28 -12.45
CA MET A 150 -9.53 19.60 -13.16
C MET A 150 -10.11 18.73 -14.28
N ASN A 151 -10.21 19.27 -15.49
CA ASN A 151 -10.73 18.50 -16.63
C ASN A 151 -9.64 17.74 -17.39
N ASP A 152 -8.44 18.28 -17.43
CA ASP A 152 -7.32 17.77 -18.26
C ASP A 152 -6.56 16.59 -17.66
N ALA A 153 -6.58 16.46 -16.35
CA ALA A 153 -5.83 15.41 -15.62
C ALA A 153 -6.71 14.32 -14.98
N GLU A 154 -8.04 14.40 -15.12
CA GLU A 154 -8.97 13.52 -14.39
C GLU A 154 -8.82 12.05 -14.83
N GLY A 155 -8.72 11.79 -16.13
CA GLY A 155 -8.63 10.45 -16.69
C GLY A 155 -7.41 9.70 -16.20
N GLU A 156 -6.24 10.31 -16.30
CA GLU A 156 -4.96 9.75 -15.88
C GLU A 156 -4.88 9.56 -14.37
N THR A 157 -5.42 10.53 -13.61
CA THR A 157 -5.48 10.47 -12.14
C THR A 157 -6.32 9.28 -11.67
N ASN A 158 -7.51 9.11 -12.26
CA ASN A 158 -8.41 8.00 -11.95
C ASN A 158 -7.80 6.66 -12.32
N GLU A 159 -7.24 6.52 -13.51
CA GLU A 159 -6.60 5.28 -13.97
C GLU A 159 -5.43 4.90 -13.06
N ALA A 160 -4.53 5.83 -12.76
CA ALA A 160 -3.41 5.60 -11.85
C ALA A 160 -3.90 5.17 -10.45
N GLY A 161 -4.95 5.82 -9.96
CA GLY A 161 -5.56 5.53 -8.67
C GLY A 161 -6.17 4.13 -8.60
N TYR A 162 -7.01 3.76 -9.56
CA TYR A 162 -7.60 2.42 -9.63
C TYR A 162 -6.55 1.33 -9.74
N GLN A 163 -5.52 1.56 -10.55
CA GLN A 163 -4.42 0.62 -10.71
C GLN A 163 -3.55 0.51 -9.44
N ALA A 164 -3.40 1.58 -8.66
CA ALA A 164 -2.72 1.52 -7.37
C ALA A 164 -3.46 0.59 -6.40
N PHE A 165 -4.78 0.72 -6.28
CA PHE A 165 -5.59 -0.17 -5.45
C PHE A 165 -5.57 -1.61 -5.96
N ALA A 166 -5.80 -1.83 -7.24
CA ALA A 166 -5.82 -3.17 -7.83
C ALA A 166 -4.49 -3.93 -7.64
N THR A 167 -3.36 -3.25 -7.81
CA THR A 167 -2.05 -3.87 -7.54
C THR A 167 -1.80 -4.04 -6.05
N GLY A 168 -2.21 -3.08 -5.22
CA GLY A 168 -2.10 -3.16 -3.77
C GLY A 168 -2.86 -4.34 -3.17
N GLU A 169 -4.10 -4.55 -3.58
CA GLU A 169 -4.91 -5.70 -3.17
C GLU A 169 -4.24 -7.04 -3.53
N ARG A 170 -3.65 -7.13 -4.71
CA ARG A 170 -2.91 -8.33 -5.13
C ARG A 170 -1.67 -8.58 -4.27
N VAL A 171 -0.94 -7.53 -3.86
CA VAL A 171 0.18 -7.66 -2.93
C VAL A 171 -0.30 -8.20 -1.59
N LEU A 172 -1.35 -7.61 -1.03
CA LEU A 172 -1.88 -8.01 0.28
C LEU A 172 -2.41 -9.46 0.25
N ALA A 173 -3.16 -9.83 -0.79
CA ALA A 173 -3.68 -11.19 -0.95
C ALA A 173 -2.55 -12.23 -1.09
N LEU A 174 -1.54 -11.93 -1.91
CA LEU A 174 -0.41 -12.84 -2.09
C LEU A 174 0.45 -12.95 -0.83
N LEU A 175 0.68 -11.85 -0.12
CA LEU A 175 1.42 -11.84 1.14
C LEU A 175 0.67 -12.61 2.23
N ALA A 176 -0.65 -12.45 2.33
CA ALA A 176 -1.50 -13.18 3.26
C ALA A 176 -1.49 -14.70 3.01
N ALA A 177 -1.37 -15.13 1.74
CA ALA A 177 -1.24 -16.54 1.39
C ALA A 177 0.17 -17.08 1.64
N LEU A 178 1.21 -16.28 1.39
CA LEU A 178 2.59 -16.72 1.48
C LEU A 178 3.11 -16.78 2.91
N LEU A 179 2.88 -15.76 3.74
CA LEU A 179 3.46 -15.66 5.08
C LEU A 179 3.20 -16.88 5.97
N PRO A 180 1.95 -17.42 6.05
CA PRO A 180 1.68 -18.61 6.86
C PRO A 180 2.33 -19.89 6.32
N ALA A 181 2.68 -19.90 5.03
CA ALA A 181 3.29 -21.07 4.39
C ALA A 181 4.82 -21.11 4.56
N LEU A 182 5.47 -20.00 4.89
CA LEU A 182 6.92 -19.96 5.08
C LEU A 182 7.32 -20.75 6.32
N LEU A 183 8.38 -21.54 6.21
CA LEU A 183 8.93 -22.34 7.29
C LEU A 183 10.27 -21.77 7.75
N VAL A 184 10.43 -21.63 9.07
CA VAL A 184 11.72 -21.21 9.66
C VAL A 184 12.65 -22.42 9.75
N ASP A 185 13.83 -22.33 9.14
CA ASP A 185 14.89 -23.31 9.35
C ASP A 185 15.63 -23.03 10.68
N SER A 186 15.09 -23.58 11.77
CA SER A 186 15.63 -23.37 13.12
C SER A 186 17.08 -23.84 13.25
N ARG A 187 17.47 -24.89 12.52
CA ARG A 187 18.85 -25.39 12.51
C ARG A 187 19.79 -24.37 11.92
N ARG A 188 19.44 -23.85 10.74
CA ARG A 188 20.23 -22.84 10.03
C ARG A 188 20.33 -21.54 10.82
N VAL A 189 19.21 -21.10 11.39
CA VAL A 189 19.17 -19.92 12.26
C VAL A 189 20.10 -20.09 13.46
N THR A 190 20.01 -21.21 14.17
CA THR A 190 20.88 -21.50 15.33
C THR A 190 22.38 -21.55 14.96
N GLU A 191 22.70 -22.15 13.82
CA GLU A 191 24.07 -22.19 13.33
C GLU A 191 24.60 -20.78 13.02
N ASN A 192 23.78 -19.96 12.35
CA ASN A 192 24.15 -18.58 12.03
C ASN A 192 24.36 -17.72 13.30
N ILE A 193 23.49 -17.87 14.31
CA ILE A 193 23.65 -17.21 15.61
C ILE A 193 24.98 -17.57 16.26
N ARG A 194 25.31 -18.87 16.32
CA ARG A 194 26.57 -19.34 16.94
C ARG A 194 27.79 -18.82 16.21
N ARG A 195 27.75 -18.74 14.88
CA ARG A 195 28.88 -18.28 14.04
C ARG A 195 29.08 -16.78 14.06
N SER A 196 28.02 -16.01 14.25
CA SER A 196 28.05 -14.54 14.18
C SER A 196 28.30 -13.85 15.52
N CYS A 197 28.36 -14.61 16.63
CA CYS A 197 28.58 -14.07 17.98
C CYS A 197 27.62 -12.91 18.33
N ILE A 198 26.36 -12.97 17.87
CA ILE A 198 25.39 -11.86 18.04
C ILE A 198 25.01 -11.60 19.51
N THR A 199 25.31 -12.54 20.41
CA THR A 199 25.06 -12.41 21.86
C THR A 199 26.17 -11.66 22.60
N ILE A 200 27.24 -11.23 21.89
CA ILE A 200 28.36 -10.57 22.54
C ILE A 200 28.01 -9.21 23.15
N THR A 201 26.93 -8.58 22.65
CA THR A 201 26.43 -7.32 23.23
C THR A 201 25.92 -7.49 24.66
N GLU A 202 25.34 -8.65 25.02
CA GLU A 202 24.93 -8.94 26.39
C GLU A 202 26.12 -9.18 27.34
N LEU A 203 27.31 -9.48 26.78
CA LEU A 203 28.55 -9.62 27.56
C LEU A 203 29.28 -8.28 27.76
N ALA A 204 28.89 -7.25 27.02
CA ALA A 204 29.49 -5.91 27.10
C ALA A 204 28.76 -4.97 28.06
N ASP A 205 27.53 -5.35 28.50
CA ASP A 205 26.73 -4.67 29.50
C ASP A 205 27.02 -5.25 30.91
#